data_b45eb98d517e529d8ae66e74170879d5
#
_entry.id   b45eb98d517e529d8ae66e74170879d5
#
_cell.length_a   1.000
_cell.length_b   1.000
_cell.length_c   1.000
_cell.angle_alpha   90.00
_cell.angle_beta   90.00
_cell.angle_gamma   90.00
#
_symmetry.space_group_name_H-M   'P 1'
#
loop_
_entity.id
_entity.type
_entity.pdbx_description
1 polymer ?
#
loop_
_entity_poly.entity_id
_entity_poly.type
_entity_poly.pdbx_seq_one_letter_code
_entity_poly.pdbx_strand_id
1 'polypeptide(L)'
;MEASQMKISVFGLGYVGCVSAACLAGQGHRVVGVDVNQVKVDLIAAGKAPVVEERIGELTAQVVASGALRATTDVAEAIADSDVSLVCVGTPSAPNGSLSTTYLERVSEEIGAALAAKTGRHTVVFRSTMLPGTCLDLLLPILEKSSGLTAGVGFGVAVNPEFLREGTSVRDFFDPPKTVIGEFDTASGDVVAALYEGLPGDVFRVPVPVAEMTKYADNAFHGLKIAFANELGAVSRALNLDSHKVMDVFLADRKLNVSPAYLRPGFAFGGSCLPKDLRGLVYAARRADVSVPLLSHVLPSNEEHLKRAFEFIAATGRRRIGLFGLSFKPGTDDLRESPLVELAERLLGKGYDLRIYDANVTLSRLMGANREYIEGRLPHLGELLSNSVSDVMAHAEVCVIGCRDDAVLAALPSGESAERDERVIVDLVRLPDAELRRERPGYVGLGW
;
A
#
# COMPACT_ATOMS: atom_id res chain seq x y z
N MET A 1 13.08 -7.86 30.82
CA MET A 1 12.84 -6.48 31.31
C MET A 1 11.54 -6.05 30.68
N GLU A 2 10.58 -5.54 31.43
CA GLU A 2 9.37 -4.95 30.82
C GLU A 2 9.83 -3.72 30.02
N ALA A 3 9.45 -3.66 28.74
CA ALA A 3 9.71 -2.50 27.91
C ALA A 3 9.09 -1.25 28.60
N SER A 4 9.84 -0.16 28.67
CA SER A 4 9.38 1.07 29.31
C SER A 4 8.15 1.58 28.57
N GLN A 5 7.01 1.70 29.26
CA GLN A 5 5.79 2.25 28.68
C GLN A 5 6.00 3.71 28.28
N MET A 6 5.83 4.00 26.99
CA MET A 6 5.94 5.34 26.42
C MET A 6 4.58 5.93 26.10
N LYS A 7 4.50 7.27 26.09
CA LYS A 7 3.35 8.02 25.63
C LYS A 7 3.60 8.52 24.22
N ILE A 8 2.77 8.10 23.28
CA ILE A 8 2.98 8.29 21.84
C ILE A 8 1.78 9.00 21.23
N SER A 9 2.03 10.03 20.41
CA SER A 9 1.03 10.58 19.52
C SER A 9 1.29 10.12 18.08
N VAL A 10 0.23 9.76 17.34
CA VAL A 10 0.32 9.30 15.94
C VAL A 10 -0.55 10.21 15.08
N PHE A 11 0.11 10.99 14.22
CA PHE A 11 -0.53 11.98 13.36
C PHE A 11 -0.86 11.39 11.99
N GLY A 12 -2.14 11.41 11.63
CA GLY A 12 -2.67 10.79 10.43
C GLY A 12 -3.10 9.34 10.65
N LEU A 13 -4.41 9.12 10.81
CA LEU A 13 -5.02 7.80 10.99
C LEU A 13 -5.44 7.19 9.63
N GLY A 14 -4.53 7.27 8.65
CA GLY A 14 -4.55 6.47 7.44
C GLY A 14 -4.03 5.06 7.71
N TYR A 15 -3.70 4.32 6.66
CA TYR A 15 -3.22 2.94 6.76
C TYR A 15 -2.06 2.80 7.76
N VAL A 16 -0.96 3.50 7.47
CA VAL A 16 0.27 3.43 8.28
C VAL A 16 0.03 3.87 9.72
N GLY A 17 -0.64 5.01 9.91
CA GLY A 17 -0.85 5.56 11.25
C GLY A 17 -1.81 4.74 12.08
N CYS A 18 -2.91 4.26 11.51
CA CYS A 18 -3.88 3.41 12.22
C CYS A 18 -3.22 2.10 12.70
N VAL A 19 -2.49 1.41 11.80
CA VAL A 19 -1.78 0.18 12.13
C VAL A 19 -0.70 0.44 13.18
N SER A 20 0.14 1.47 12.98
CA SER A 20 1.18 1.84 13.95
C SER A 20 0.61 2.15 15.33
N ALA A 21 -0.49 2.93 15.38
CA ALA A 21 -1.13 3.30 16.64
C ALA A 21 -1.67 2.07 17.40
N ALA A 22 -2.40 1.20 16.70
CA ALA A 22 -2.96 -0.01 17.31
C ALA A 22 -1.87 -1.00 17.75
N CYS A 23 -0.82 -1.21 16.92
CA CYS A 23 0.27 -2.14 17.25
C CYS A 23 1.11 -1.64 18.42
N LEU A 24 1.47 -0.35 18.47
CA LEU A 24 2.20 0.25 19.60
C LEU A 24 1.38 0.20 20.89
N ALA A 25 0.06 0.47 20.80
CA ALA A 25 -0.83 0.29 21.95
C ALA A 25 -0.90 -1.18 22.40
N GLY A 26 -0.88 -2.12 21.44
CA GLY A 26 -0.83 -3.55 21.71
C GLY A 26 0.48 -4.02 22.36
N GLN A 27 1.58 -3.31 22.19
CA GLN A 27 2.84 -3.51 22.90
C GLN A 27 2.86 -2.93 24.33
N GLY A 28 1.77 -2.29 24.75
CA GLY A 28 1.64 -1.74 26.10
C GLY A 28 1.97 -0.25 26.21
N HIS A 29 2.21 0.45 25.11
CA HIS A 29 2.37 1.91 25.10
C HIS A 29 1.02 2.62 25.26
N ARG A 30 1.03 3.88 25.70
CA ARG A 30 -0.15 4.76 25.67
C ARG A 30 -0.13 5.58 24.39
N VAL A 31 -1.14 5.40 23.56
CA VAL A 31 -1.17 6.01 22.22
C VAL A 31 -2.38 6.95 22.07
N VAL A 32 -2.14 8.14 21.55
CA VAL A 32 -3.17 9.06 21.07
C VAL A 32 -3.05 9.24 19.56
N GLY A 33 -4.07 8.79 18.82
CA GLY A 33 -4.18 9.02 17.39
C GLY A 33 -4.73 10.41 17.10
N VAL A 34 -4.14 11.13 16.15
CA VAL A 34 -4.57 12.46 15.73
C VAL A 34 -4.92 12.44 14.24
N ASP A 35 -6.13 12.84 13.88
CA ASP A 35 -6.52 13.01 12.49
C ASP A 35 -7.50 14.18 12.36
N VAL A 36 -7.37 14.97 11.29
CA VAL A 36 -8.29 16.09 11.01
C VAL A 36 -9.70 15.62 10.64
N ASN A 37 -9.86 14.35 10.27
CA ASN A 37 -11.14 13.75 9.93
C ASN A 37 -11.83 13.20 11.17
N GLN A 38 -12.86 13.90 11.66
CA GLN A 38 -13.66 13.51 12.82
C GLN A 38 -14.23 12.09 12.70
N VAL A 39 -14.62 11.66 11.50
CA VAL A 39 -15.17 10.31 11.29
C VAL A 39 -14.17 9.22 11.67
N LYS A 40 -12.88 9.41 11.38
CA LYS A 40 -11.85 8.45 11.79
C LYS A 40 -11.63 8.45 13.29
N VAL A 41 -11.65 9.64 13.91
CA VAL A 41 -11.54 9.78 15.36
C VAL A 41 -12.70 9.07 16.06
N ASP A 42 -13.92 9.25 15.56
CA ASP A 42 -15.13 8.61 16.10
C ASP A 42 -15.09 7.08 15.94
N LEU A 43 -14.58 6.59 14.79
CA LEU A 43 -14.40 5.16 14.58
C LEU A 43 -13.44 4.55 15.59
N ILE A 44 -12.27 5.15 15.80
CA ILE A 44 -11.33 4.69 16.84
C ILE A 44 -11.96 4.76 18.23
N ALA A 45 -12.64 5.85 18.57
CA ALA A 45 -13.32 5.98 19.85
C ALA A 45 -14.39 4.88 20.07
N ALA A 46 -15.01 4.41 18.99
CA ALA A 46 -15.95 3.28 19.00
C ALA A 46 -15.27 1.89 18.96
N GLY A 47 -13.94 1.81 19.05
CA GLY A 47 -13.18 0.55 18.94
C GLY A 47 -13.15 -0.04 17.54
N LYS A 48 -13.36 0.78 16.51
CA LYS A 48 -13.37 0.36 15.10
C LYS A 48 -12.18 0.94 14.35
N ALA A 49 -11.52 0.12 13.54
CA ALA A 49 -10.46 0.59 12.67
C ALA A 49 -11.03 1.39 11.48
N PRO A 50 -10.46 2.56 11.12
CA PRO A 50 -10.85 3.32 9.93
C PRO A 50 -10.27 2.76 8.62
N VAL A 51 -9.58 1.63 8.66
CA VAL A 51 -8.95 0.94 7.53
C VAL A 51 -9.28 -0.54 7.57
N VAL A 52 -9.27 -1.18 6.40
CA VAL A 52 -9.50 -2.63 6.28
C VAL A 52 -8.13 -3.33 6.22
N GLU A 53 -7.84 -4.15 7.22
CA GLU A 53 -6.59 -4.90 7.33
C GLU A 53 -6.80 -6.15 8.19
N GLU A 54 -6.04 -7.20 7.92
CA GLU A 54 -6.12 -8.44 8.72
C GLU A 54 -5.83 -8.14 10.21
N ARG A 55 -6.69 -8.60 11.12
CA ARG A 55 -6.59 -8.46 12.58
C ARG A 55 -6.66 -7.03 13.13
N ILE A 56 -6.66 -5.98 12.30
CA ILE A 56 -6.65 -4.58 12.79
C ILE A 56 -7.92 -4.24 13.55
N GLY A 57 -9.08 -4.75 13.13
CA GLY A 57 -10.35 -4.51 13.80
C GLY A 57 -10.38 -5.06 15.23
N GLU A 58 -9.93 -6.30 15.41
CA GLU A 58 -9.86 -6.95 16.72
C GLU A 58 -8.85 -6.23 17.63
N LEU A 59 -7.66 -5.94 17.10
CA LEU A 59 -6.61 -5.23 17.83
C LEU A 59 -7.08 -3.85 18.26
N THR A 60 -7.69 -3.07 17.37
CA THR A 60 -8.22 -1.73 17.69
C THR A 60 -9.27 -1.80 18.80
N ALA A 61 -10.22 -2.74 18.70
CA ALA A 61 -11.24 -2.92 19.74
C ALA A 61 -10.61 -3.25 21.11
N GLN A 62 -9.62 -4.14 21.13
CA GLN A 62 -8.91 -4.53 22.35
C GLN A 62 -8.16 -3.35 22.99
N VAL A 63 -7.37 -2.60 22.22
CA VAL A 63 -6.53 -1.52 22.76
C VAL A 63 -7.32 -0.28 23.13
N VAL A 64 -8.46 -0.04 22.50
CA VAL A 64 -9.40 1.03 22.90
C VAL A 64 -10.13 0.62 24.18
N ALA A 65 -10.62 -0.61 24.28
CA ALA A 65 -11.29 -1.12 25.49
C ALA A 65 -10.37 -1.10 26.73
N SER A 66 -9.07 -1.33 26.55
CA SER A 66 -8.07 -1.23 27.63
C SER A 66 -7.67 0.21 27.97
N GLY A 67 -8.08 1.21 27.17
CA GLY A 67 -7.65 2.60 27.32
C GLY A 67 -6.21 2.88 26.84
N ALA A 68 -5.55 1.91 26.19
CA ALA A 68 -4.20 2.08 25.64
C ALA A 68 -4.19 2.95 24.36
N LEU A 69 -5.29 2.96 23.60
CA LEU A 69 -5.48 3.81 22.42
C LEU A 69 -6.71 4.70 22.57
N ARG A 70 -6.53 5.98 22.32
CA ARG A 70 -7.60 6.95 22.10
C ARG A 70 -7.33 7.78 20.86
N ALA A 71 -8.29 8.57 20.40
CA ALA A 71 -8.10 9.46 19.27
C ALA A 71 -8.69 10.85 19.55
N THR A 72 -8.12 11.87 18.90
CA THR A 72 -8.54 13.27 19.01
C THR A 72 -8.27 14.02 17.71
N THR A 73 -8.92 15.16 17.53
CA THR A 73 -8.56 16.14 16.49
C THR A 73 -7.64 17.24 17.05
N ASP A 74 -7.43 17.28 18.36
CA ASP A 74 -6.66 18.33 19.05
C ASP A 74 -5.17 17.97 19.10
N VAL A 75 -4.37 18.70 18.30
CA VAL A 75 -2.92 18.55 18.20
C VAL A 75 -2.24 18.96 19.51
N ALA A 76 -2.71 20.06 20.14
CA ALA A 76 -2.07 20.58 21.37
C ALA A 76 -2.26 19.61 22.53
N GLU A 77 -3.46 19.04 22.69
CA GLU A 77 -3.75 17.99 23.66
C GLU A 77 -2.84 16.76 23.44
N ALA A 78 -2.72 16.30 22.20
CA ALA A 78 -1.95 15.12 21.88
C ALA A 78 -0.44 15.30 22.16
N ILE A 79 0.12 16.46 21.82
CA ILE A 79 1.53 16.80 22.09
C ILE A 79 1.76 16.96 23.61
N ALA A 80 0.86 17.61 24.32
CA ALA A 80 0.98 17.75 25.78
C ALA A 80 1.04 16.40 26.50
N ASP A 81 0.31 15.41 26.00
CA ASP A 81 0.10 14.09 26.63
C ASP A 81 1.06 12.99 26.10
N SER A 82 2.01 13.32 25.22
CA SER A 82 2.94 12.34 24.64
C SER A 82 4.41 12.79 24.73
N ASP A 83 5.34 11.85 24.69
CA ASP A 83 6.78 12.09 24.71
C ASP A 83 7.42 11.96 23.31
N VAL A 84 6.72 11.27 22.42
CA VAL A 84 7.13 11.04 21.02
C VAL A 84 5.93 11.13 20.09
N SER A 85 6.13 11.75 18.94
CA SER A 85 5.14 11.83 17.86
C SER A 85 5.57 11.05 16.64
N LEU A 86 4.71 10.19 16.10
CA LEU A 86 4.88 9.56 14.80
C LEU A 86 4.02 10.30 13.77
N VAL A 87 4.67 10.91 12.78
CA VAL A 87 3.98 11.61 11.69
C VAL A 87 3.79 10.65 10.51
N CYS A 88 2.53 10.25 10.31
CA CYS A 88 2.10 9.24 9.31
C CYS A 88 1.14 9.83 8.26
N VAL A 89 1.20 11.12 8.01
CA VAL A 89 0.33 11.78 7.03
C VAL A 89 0.71 11.41 5.59
N GLY A 90 -0.26 11.44 4.70
CA GLY A 90 -0.04 11.08 3.29
C GLY A 90 0.81 12.11 2.54
N THR A 91 1.59 11.63 1.56
CA THR A 91 2.38 12.43 0.63
C THR A 91 1.95 12.13 -0.81
N PRO A 92 0.81 12.66 -1.28
CA PRO A 92 0.29 12.34 -2.61
C PRO A 92 1.20 12.87 -3.71
N SER A 93 1.15 12.23 -4.88
CA SER A 93 1.87 12.70 -6.07
C SER A 93 1.24 13.97 -6.62
N ALA A 94 2.05 14.97 -6.90
CA ALA A 94 1.66 16.12 -7.71
C ALA A 94 1.64 15.75 -9.22
N PRO A 95 0.95 16.54 -10.08
CA PRO A 95 0.85 16.26 -11.52
C PRO A 95 2.20 16.17 -12.26
N ASN A 96 3.22 16.83 -11.76
CA ASN A 96 4.59 16.82 -12.33
C ASN A 96 5.41 15.59 -11.84
N GLY A 97 4.86 14.70 -11.02
CA GLY A 97 5.52 13.53 -10.44
C GLY A 97 6.27 13.79 -9.13
N SER A 98 6.32 15.04 -8.64
CA SER A 98 6.85 15.33 -7.31
C SER A 98 5.89 14.83 -6.22
N LEU A 99 6.38 14.72 -4.99
CA LEU A 99 5.51 14.54 -3.83
C LEU A 99 4.99 15.87 -3.31
N SER A 100 3.72 15.92 -2.95
CA SER A 100 3.17 17.04 -2.20
C SER A 100 3.56 16.90 -0.72
N THR A 101 4.26 17.89 -0.19
CA THR A 101 4.68 17.98 1.21
C THR A 101 3.69 18.77 2.07
N THR A 102 2.61 19.30 1.47
CA THR A 102 1.65 20.22 2.11
C THR A 102 1.10 19.69 3.44
N TYR A 103 0.77 18.39 3.54
CA TYR A 103 0.28 17.83 4.79
C TYR A 103 1.39 17.69 5.84
N LEU A 104 2.62 17.39 5.41
CA LEU A 104 3.79 17.34 6.28
C LEU A 104 4.14 18.72 6.82
N GLU A 105 4.14 19.74 5.97
CA GLU A 105 4.41 21.13 6.37
C GLU A 105 3.38 21.60 7.39
N ARG A 106 2.10 21.41 7.09
CA ARG A 106 1.02 21.82 7.99
C ARG A 106 1.08 21.11 9.36
N VAL A 107 1.24 19.80 9.37
CA VAL A 107 1.33 19.06 10.64
C VAL A 107 2.59 19.43 11.41
N SER A 108 3.70 19.76 10.72
CA SER A 108 4.92 20.26 11.36
C SER A 108 4.73 21.63 11.98
N GLU A 109 3.99 22.53 11.32
CA GLU A 109 3.62 23.83 11.91
C GLU A 109 2.75 23.66 13.17
N GLU A 110 1.75 22.79 13.11
CA GLU A 110 0.84 22.51 14.23
C GLU A 110 1.58 21.84 15.41
N ILE A 111 2.45 20.86 15.15
CA ILE A 111 3.31 20.22 16.17
C ILE A 111 4.27 21.24 16.77
N GLY A 112 4.95 22.04 15.94
CA GLY A 112 5.88 23.07 16.39
C GLY A 112 5.20 24.08 17.33
N ALA A 113 4.03 24.59 16.94
CA ALA A 113 3.25 25.50 17.80
C ALA A 113 2.87 24.85 19.15
N ALA A 114 2.52 23.58 19.18
CA ALA A 114 2.23 22.85 20.41
C ALA A 114 3.48 22.60 21.27
N LEU A 115 4.64 22.35 20.63
CA LEU A 115 5.92 22.20 21.33
C LEU A 115 6.36 23.48 22.06
N ALA A 116 6.02 24.66 21.56
CA ALA A 116 6.33 25.94 22.21
C ALA A 116 5.77 26.03 23.64
N ALA A 117 4.65 25.37 23.90
CA ALA A 117 4.00 25.38 25.22
C ALA A 117 4.35 24.13 26.07
N LYS A 118 5.08 23.16 25.50
CA LYS A 118 5.38 21.90 26.17
C LYS A 118 6.59 22.01 27.08
N THR A 119 6.48 21.45 28.28
CA THR A 119 7.62 21.27 29.18
C THR A 119 8.23 19.89 29.00
N GLY A 120 9.56 19.82 28.92
CA GLY A 120 10.31 18.58 28.70
C GLY A 120 10.60 18.28 27.22
N ARG A 121 11.54 17.36 26.99
CA ARG A 121 11.95 16.96 25.63
C ARG A 121 10.86 16.13 24.96
N HIS A 122 10.60 16.40 23.70
CA HIS A 122 9.71 15.65 22.83
C HIS A 122 10.44 15.27 21.55
N THR A 123 10.21 14.07 21.02
CA THR A 123 10.83 13.64 19.76
C THR A 123 9.76 13.57 18.65
N VAL A 124 9.99 14.27 17.56
CA VAL A 124 9.15 14.22 16.35
C VAL A 124 9.76 13.23 15.37
N VAL A 125 9.02 12.19 15.03
CA VAL A 125 9.47 11.11 14.16
C VAL A 125 8.64 11.09 12.89
N PHE A 126 9.24 11.40 11.76
CA PHE A 126 8.58 11.31 10.47
C PHE A 126 8.59 9.87 9.96
N ARG A 127 7.40 9.32 9.76
CA ARG A 127 7.19 7.97 9.22
C ARG A 127 6.59 7.99 7.81
N SER A 128 6.12 9.14 7.36
CA SER A 128 5.68 9.37 5.99
C SER A 128 6.82 9.18 4.99
N THR A 129 6.49 8.67 3.80
CA THR A 129 7.46 8.56 2.71
C THR A 129 7.84 9.93 2.18
N MET A 130 9.12 10.27 2.23
CA MET A 130 9.68 11.57 1.85
C MET A 130 10.94 11.39 1.03
N LEU A 131 11.22 12.31 0.12
CA LEU A 131 12.49 12.34 -0.62
C LEU A 131 13.65 12.76 0.30
N PRO A 132 14.87 12.26 0.05
CA PRO A 132 16.06 12.69 0.79
C PRO A 132 16.20 14.21 0.84
N GLY A 133 16.44 14.71 2.06
CA GLY A 133 16.53 16.14 2.36
C GLY A 133 15.21 16.76 2.84
N THR A 134 14.06 16.13 2.61
CA THR A 134 12.77 16.72 3.00
C THR A 134 12.70 17.01 4.51
N CYS A 135 13.16 16.09 5.33
CA CYS A 135 13.15 16.27 6.79
C CYS A 135 14.04 17.45 7.20
N LEU A 136 15.29 17.46 6.76
CA LEU A 136 16.30 18.42 7.24
C LEU A 136 16.14 19.80 6.60
N ASP A 137 15.84 19.87 5.30
CA ASP A 137 15.86 21.12 4.55
C ASP A 137 14.49 21.84 4.54
N LEU A 138 13.39 21.09 4.84
CA LEU A 138 12.05 21.65 4.82
C LEU A 138 11.35 21.58 6.18
N LEU A 139 11.21 20.36 6.76
CA LEU A 139 10.33 20.18 7.92
C LEU A 139 10.99 20.61 9.23
N LEU A 140 12.28 20.38 9.38
CA LEU A 140 13.05 20.81 10.55
C LEU A 140 13.00 22.36 10.73
N PRO A 141 13.29 23.19 9.70
CA PRO A 141 13.12 24.64 9.80
C PRO A 141 11.69 25.09 10.16
N ILE A 142 10.68 24.37 9.68
CA ILE A 142 9.28 24.67 10.04
C ILE A 142 9.04 24.39 11.53
N LEU A 143 9.49 23.24 12.04
CA LEU A 143 9.38 22.89 13.47
C LEU A 143 10.10 23.91 14.35
N GLU A 144 11.36 24.28 14.01
CA GLU A 144 12.13 25.26 14.75
C GLU A 144 11.46 26.65 14.77
N LYS A 145 11.01 27.10 13.60
CA LYS A 145 10.31 28.38 13.47
C LYS A 145 9.01 28.42 14.26
N SER A 146 8.20 27.35 14.21
CA SER A 146 6.89 27.32 14.85
C SER A 146 6.99 27.12 16.35
N SER A 147 8.00 26.38 16.83
CA SER A 147 8.21 26.13 18.26
C SER A 147 9.04 27.20 18.95
N GLY A 148 9.90 27.90 18.22
CA GLY A 148 10.93 28.76 18.81
C GLY A 148 12.05 27.98 19.52
N LEU A 149 12.13 26.65 19.33
CA LEU A 149 13.10 25.76 19.92
C LEU A 149 14.11 25.30 18.86
N THR A 150 15.30 24.88 19.30
CA THR A 150 16.34 24.32 18.42
C THR A 150 16.34 22.79 18.51
N ALA A 151 16.34 22.12 17.36
CA ALA A 151 16.42 20.68 17.27
C ALA A 151 17.72 20.14 17.89
N GLY A 152 17.66 18.96 18.50
CA GLY A 152 18.75 18.37 19.27
C GLY A 152 18.87 18.92 20.69
N VAL A 153 18.36 20.11 20.97
CA VAL A 153 18.38 20.75 22.30
C VAL A 153 16.97 20.80 22.91
N GLY A 154 16.05 21.51 22.30
CA GLY A 154 14.68 21.70 22.79
C GLY A 154 13.75 20.53 22.43
N PHE A 155 13.96 19.92 21.29
CA PHE A 155 13.22 18.74 20.84
C PHE A 155 14.11 17.83 20.00
N GLY A 156 13.71 16.56 19.83
CA GLY A 156 14.38 15.60 18.98
C GLY A 156 13.71 15.43 17.64
N VAL A 157 14.47 15.05 16.61
CA VAL A 157 13.95 14.73 15.28
C VAL A 157 14.54 13.41 14.80
N ALA A 158 13.70 12.58 14.19
CA ALA A 158 14.11 11.36 13.52
C ALA A 158 13.22 11.04 12.33
N VAL A 159 13.69 10.16 11.45
CA VAL A 159 12.92 9.55 10.37
C VAL A 159 12.89 8.05 10.59
N ASN A 160 11.69 7.48 10.59
CA ASN A 160 11.51 6.04 10.74
C ASN A 160 10.59 5.53 9.64
N PRO A 161 11.12 5.23 8.45
CA PRO A 161 10.33 4.73 7.34
C PRO A 161 9.66 3.39 7.71
N GLU A 162 8.49 3.15 7.16
CA GLU A 162 7.74 1.93 7.36
C GLU A 162 7.94 0.97 6.18
N PHE A 163 7.81 -0.32 6.44
CA PHE A 163 7.91 -1.39 5.45
C PHE A 163 6.70 -2.32 5.52
N LEU A 164 5.57 -1.78 5.97
CA LEU A 164 4.29 -2.48 6.10
C LEU A 164 3.70 -2.77 4.71
N ARG A 165 3.12 -3.94 4.54
CA ARG A 165 2.42 -4.33 3.32
C ARG A 165 0.94 -4.42 3.61
N GLU A 166 0.13 -3.74 2.80
CA GLU A 166 -1.32 -3.83 2.87
C GLU A 166 -1.78 -5.30 2.76
N GLY A 167 -2.72 -5.69 3.63
CA GLY A 167 -3.18 -7.06 3.80
C GLY A 167 -2.36 -7.91 4.79
N THR A 168 -1.19 -7.42 5.26
CA THR A 168 -0.34 -8.12 6.25
C THR A 168 0.33 -7.17 7.22
N SER A 169 -0.11 -5.92 7.28
CA SER A 169 0.61 -4.84 7.97
C SER A 169 0.73 -5.04 9.47
N VAL A 170 -0.26 -5.63 10.14
CA VAL A 170 -0.19 -5.97 11.58
C VAL A 170 0.91 -7.01 11.82
N ARG A 171 0.98 -8.06 10.97
CA ARG A 171 2.04 -9.06 11.07
C ARG A 171 3.41 -8.44 10.77
N ASP A 172 3.50 -7.64 9.70
CA ASP A 172 4.76 -7.00 9.29
C ASP A 172 5.26 -5.99 10.35
N PHE A 173 4.37 -5.44 11.17
CA PHE A 173 4.77 -4.61 12.31
C PHE A 173 5.44 -5.44 13.42
N PHE A 174 4.86 -6.60 13.76
CA PHE A 174 5.39 -7.46 14.83
C PHE A 174 6.54 -8.38 14.38
N ASP A 175 6.70 -8.58 13.08
CA ASP A 175 7.79 -9.36 12.48
C ASP A 175 8.42 -8.58 11.30
N PRO A 176 9.04 -7.42 11.58
CA PRO A 176 9.64 -6.58 10.55
C PRO A 176 10.93 -7.23 10.03
N PRO A 177 11.19 -7.16 8.71
CA PRO A 177 12.46 -7.64 8.16
C PRO A 177 13.66 -6.81 8.62
N LYS A 178 13.42 -5.55 8.96
CA LYS A 178 14.37 -4.58 9.48
C LYS A 178 13.64 -3.39 10.08
N THR A 179 14.29 -2.69 11.01
CA THR A 179 13.89 -1.36 11.49
C THR A 179 14.95 -0.35 11.07
N VAL A 180 14.55 0.74 10.41
CA VAL A 180 15.47 1.80 9.97
C VAL A 180 15.16 3.08 10.73
N ILE A 181 16.19 3.66 11.33
CA ILE A 181 16.13 4.87 12.14
C ILE A 181 17.09 5.90 11.56
N GLY A 182 16.54 6.90 10.89
CA GLY A 182 17.25 8.10 10.48
C GLY A 182 17.32 9.05 11.66
N GLU A 183 18.45 9.15 12.30
CA GLU A 183 18.61 9.96 13.52
C GLU A 183 19.25 11.32 13.20
N PHE A 184 18.66 12.38 13.73
CA PHE A 184 19.26 13.72 13.73
C PHE A 184 20.35 13.80 14.81
N ASP A 185 20.07 13.22 15.97
CA ASP A 185 21.00 13.06 17.08
C ASP A 185 20.79 11.68 17.75
N THR A 186 21.79 11.21 18.49
CA THR A 186 21.77 9.91 19.16
C THR A 186 20.58 9.74 20.11
N ALA A 187 20.23 10.78 20.86
CA ALA A 187 19.14 10.71 21.83
C ALA A 187 17.77 10.56 21.12
N SER A 188 17.58 11.19 19.96
CA SER A 188 16.39 11.01 19.13
C SER A 188 16.33 9.58 18.56
N GLY A 189 17.47 9.04 18.12
CA GLY A 189 17.59 7.65 17.69
C GLY A 189 17.28 6.65 18.78
N ASP A 190 17.72 6.89 20.02
CA ASP A 190 17.45 6.03 21.19
C ASP A 190 15.93 5.96 21.49
N VAL A 191 15.23 7.10 21.41
CA VAL A 191 13.78 7.14 21.59
C VAL A 191 13.07 6.28 20.56
N VAL A 192 13.47 6.38 19.28
CA VAL A 192 12.86 5.55 18.23
C VAL A 192 13.20 4.08 18.38
N ALA A 193 14.43 3.74 18.74
CA ALA A 193 14.85 2.36 18.97
C ALA A 193 14.04 1.69 20.09
N ALA A 194 13.75 2.43 21.17
CA ALA A 194 12.93 1.94 22.28
C ALA A 194 11.48 1.58 21.87
N LEU A 195 10.93 2.19 20.81
CA LEU A 195 9.59 1.85 20.30
C LEU A 195 9.53 0.43 19.72
N TYR A 196 10.66 -0.11 19.31
CA TYR A 196 10.79 -1.41 18.64
C TYR A 196 11.54 -2.44 19.47
N GLU A 197 11.79 -2.13 20.76
CA GLU A 197 12.45 -3.05 21.66
C GLU A 197 11.68 -4.37 21.78
N GLY A 198 12.39 -5.49 21.64
CA GLY A 198 11.81 -6.84 21.69
C GLY A 198 11.17 -7.32 20.38
N LEU A 199 11.06 -6.49 19.34
CA LEU A 199 10.68 -6.95 18.01
C LEU A 199 11.87 -7.61 17.30
N PRO A 200 11.62 -8.62 16.44
CA PRO A 200 12.67 -9.25 15.64
C PRO A 200 13.20 -8.32 14.54
N GLY A 201 14.27 -8.75 13.88
CA GLY A 201 14.91 -8.03 12.77
C GLY A 201 16.03 -7.09 13.19
N ASP A 202 16.88 -6.77 12.23
CA ASP A 202 18.02 -5.88 12.44
C ASP A 202 17.57 -4.42 12.55
N VAL A 203 18.18 -3.69 13.48
CA VAL A 203 17.97 -2.25 13.65
C VAL A 203 19.13 -1.49 13.02
N PHE A 204 18.84 -0.66 12.05
CA PHE A 204 19.80 0.19 11.35
C PHE A 204 19.65 1.64 11.79
N ARG A 205 20.67 2.19 12.43
CA ARG A 205 20.77 3.61 12.78
C ARG A 205 21.64 4.29 11.72
N VAL A 206 21.06 5.25 11.01
CA VAL A 206 21.68 5.88 9.84
C VAL A 206 21.39 7.38 9.82
N PRO A 207 22.13 8.19 9.04
CA PRO A 207 21.76 9.58 8.81
C PRO A 207 20.34 9.70 8.21
N VAL A 208 19.63 10.77 8.57
CA VAL A 208 18.24 11.03 8.11
C VAL A 208 18.05 10.85 6.61
N PRO A 209 18.88 11.43 5.70
CA PRO A 209 18.67 11.27 4.26
C PRO A 209 18.84 9.82 3.76
N VAL A 210 19.63 9.01 4.46
CA VAL A 210 19.80 7.58 4.14
C VAL A 210 18.52 6.81 4.47
N ALA A 211 17.88 7.11 5.62
CA ALA A 211 16.61 6.50 5.98
C ALA A 211 15.50 6.87 4.99
N GLU A 212 15.43 8.15 4.59
CA GLU A 212 14.50 8.62 3.56
C GLU A 212 14.69 7.86 2.23
N MET A 213 15.95 7.69 1.78
CA MET A 213 16.26 6.99 0.52
C MET A 213 15.96 5.50 0.59
N THR A 214 16.16 4.86 1.74
CA THR A 214 15.96 3.40 1.89
C THR A 214 14.53 2.99 1.53
N LYS A 215 13.52 3.77 1.92
CA LYS A 215 12.12 3.49 1.57
C LYS A 215 11.89 3.48 0.05
N TYR A 216 12.47 4.44 -0.66
CA TYR A 216 12.38 4.49 -2.13
C TYR A 216 13.10 3.33 -2.79
N ALA A 217 14.29 2.96 -2.28
CA ALA A 217 15.05 1.84 -2.80
C ALA A 217 14.25 0.54 -2.68
N ASP A 218 13.63 0.27 -1.52
CA ASP A 218 12.81 -0.92 -1.31
C ASP A 218 11.59 -0.94 -2.25
N ASN A 219 10.83 0.15 -2.29
CA ASN A 219 9.63 0.21 -3.13
C ASN A 219 9.94 0.13 -4.62
N ALA A 220 10.98 0.83 -5.08
CA ALA A 220 11.44 0.76 -6.47
C ALA A 220 11.89 -0.67 -6.84
N PHE A 221 12.61 -1.35 -5.96
CA PHE A 221 13.04 -2.72 -6.18
C PHE A 221 11.86 -3.71 -6.17
N HIS A 222 10.85 -3.49 -5.32
CA HIS A 222 9.62 -4.29 -5.36
C HIS A 222 8.93 -4.17 -6.73
N GLY A 223 8.74 -2.94 -7.23
CA GLY A 223 8.17 -2.72 -8.56
C GLY A 223 9.01 -3.31 -9.68
N LEU A 224 10.34 -3.20 -9.60
CA LEU A 224 11.25 -3.80 -10.55
C LEU A 224 11.12 -5.33 -10.61
N LYS A 225 11.03 -5.99 -9.44
CA LYS A 225 10.87 -7.46 -9.38
C LYS A 225 9.59 -7.92 -10.09
N ILE A 226 8.47 -7.20 -9.86
CA ILE A 226 7.20 -7.53 -10.51
C ILE A 226 7.30 -7.34 -12.03
N ALA A 227 7.82 -6.20 -12.47
CA ALA A 227 7.97 -5.90 -13.89
C ALA A 227 8.86 -6.94 -14.59
N PHE A 228 9.98 -7.30 -13.97
CA PHE A 228 10.88 -8.36 -14.47
C PHE A 228 10.16 -9.70 -14.61
N ALA A 229 9.44 -10.15 -13.58
CA ALA A 229 8.72 -11.41 -13.62
C ALA A 229 7.64 -11.41 -14.73
N ASN A 230 6.93 -10.29 -14.87
CA ASN A 230 5.90 -10.14 -15.90
C ASN A 230 6.48 -10.14 -17.32
N GLU A 231 7.61 -9.48 -17.53
CA GLU A 231 8.28 -9.49 -18.83
C GLU A 231 8.77 -10.90 -19.21
N LEU A 232 9.35 -11.64 -18.25
CA LEU A 232 9.70 -13.06 -18.45
C LEU A 232 8.46 -13.92 -18.73
N GLY A 233 7.34 -13.63 -18.05
CA GLY A 233 6.07 -14.28 -18.30
C GLY A 233 5.61 -14.11 -19.76
N ALA A 234 5.70 -12.89 -20.27
CA ALA A 234 5.33 -12.60 -21.65
C ALA A 234 6.23 -13.31 -22.67
N VAL A 235 7.54 -13.30 -22.45
CA VAL A 235 8.52 -14.01 -23.30
C VAL A 235 8.28 -15.53 -23.26
N SER A 236 8.11 -16.10 -22.06
CA SER A 236 7.85 -17.52 -21.87
C SER A 236 6.61 -17.95 -22.64
N ARG A 237 5.52 -17.18 -22.55
CA ARG A 237 4.30 -17.43 -23.30
C ARG A 237 4.55 -17.44 -24.82
N ALA A 238 5.28 -16.46 -25.33
CA ALA A 238 5.61 -16.38 -26.75
C ALA A 238 6.42 -17.59 -27.26
N LEU A 239 7.19 -18.21 -26.35
CA LEU A 239 7.97 -19.43 -26.61
C LEU A 239 7.23 -20.73 -26.25
N ASN A 240 5.94 -20.66 -25.92
CA ASN A 240 5.12 -21.79 -25.46
C ASN A 240 5.68 -22.48 -24.19
N LEU A 241 6.27 -21.71 -23.29
CA LEU A 241 6.76 -22.17 -21.99
C LEU A 241 5.80 -21.75 -20.88
N ASP A 242 5.68 -22.57 -19.84
CA ASP A 242 5.03 -22.17 -18.58
C ASP A 242 6.00 -21.29 -17.79
N SER A 243 5.70 -20.01 -17.69
CA SER A 243 6.53 -19.03 -16.99
C SER A 243 6.66 -19.31 -15.49
N HIS A 244 5.65 -19.94 -14.87
CA HIS A 244 5.76 -20.29 -13.45
C HIS A 244 6.76 -21.42 -13.23
N LYS A 245 6.84 -22.41 -14.15
CA LYS A 245 7.91 -23.43 -14.11
C LYS A 245 9.30 -22.82 -14.28
N VAL A 246 9.42 -21.86 -15.20
CA VAL A 246 10.67 -21.10 -15.36
C VAL A 246 11.04 -20.37 -14.07
N MET A 247 10.07 -19.66 -13.46
CA MET A 247 10.29 -18.93 -12.23
C MET A 247 10.50 -19.83 -11.01
N ASP A 248 9.91 -21.02 -10.96
CA ASP A 248 10.17 -21.99 -9.88
C ASP A 248 11.65 -22.43 -9.88
N VAL A 249 12.23 -22.69 -11.06
CA VAL A 249 13.66 -22.99 -11.19
C VAL A 249 14.52 -21.79 -10.82
N PHE A 250 14.16 -20.59 -11.31
CA PHE A 250 14.85 -19.34 -10.99
C PHE A 250 14.85 -19.05 -9.48
N LEU A 251 13.72 -19.25 -8.81
CA LEU A 251 13.53 -19.00 -7.38
C LEU A 251 14.20 -20.05 -6.48
N ALA A 252 14.58 -21.21 -7.02
CA ALA A 252 15.34 -22.23 -6.30
C ALA A 252 16.76 -21.74 -5.96
N ASP A 253 17.31 -20.82 -6.75
CA ASP A 253 18.58 -20.16 -6.44
C ASP A 253 18.39 -19.08 -5.34
N ARG A 254 18.50 -19.52 -4.10
CA ARG A 254 18.43 -18.65 -2.92
C ARG A 254 19.76 -17.97 -2.59
N LYS A 255 20.81 -18.22 -3.36
CA LYS A 255 22.13 -17.62 -3.15
C LYS A 255 22.30 -16.34 -3.96
N LEU A 256 21.72 -16.30 -5.18
CA LEU A 256 21.84 -15.16 -6.09
C LEU A 256 20.58 -14.31 -6.12
N ASN A 257 19.40 -14.92 -5.95
CA ASN A 257 18.13 -14.23 -5.92
C ASN A 257 17.77 -13.80 -4.50
N VAL A 258 17.39 -12.54 -4.34
CA VAL A 258 17.20 -11.91 -3.01
C VAL A 258 16.01 -12.49 -2.26
N SER A 259 14.86 -12.67 -2.91
CA SER A 259 13.61 -13.14 -2.30
C SER A 259 12.63 -13.62 -3.37
N PRO A 260 11.83 -14.68 -3.10
CA PRO A 260 10.76 -15.11 -4.01
C PRO A 260 9.56 -14.14 -4.06
N ALA A 261 9.44 -13.20 -3.13
CA ALA A 261 8.35 -12.23 -3.13
C ALA A 261 8.39 -11.35 -4.40
N TYR A 262 7.24 -11.19 -5.03
CA TYR A 262 7.05 -10.40 -6.26
C TYR A 262 7.76 -10.94 -7.52
N LEU A 263 8.37 -12.11 -7.48
CA LEU A 263 9.06 -12.73 -8.62
C LEU A 263 8.22 -13.84 -9.26
N ARG A 264 6.92 -13.68 -9.27
CA ARG A 264 6.00 -14.56 -10.02
C ARG A 264 5.23 -13.74 -11.04
N PRO A 265 5.14 -14.21 -12.30
CA PRO A 265 4.27 -13.58 -13.28
C PRO A 265 2.83 -13.51 -12.77
N GLY A 266 2.16 -12.42 -13.09
CA GLY A 266 0.80 -12.15 -12.69
C GLY A 266 0.27 -10.95 -13.46
N PHE A 267 -0.66 -10.21 -12.89
CA PHE A 267 -1.15 -8.97 -13.48
C PHE A 267 -0.22 -7.78 -13.17
N ALA A 268 -0.50 -6.64 -13.79
CA ALA A 268 0.20 -5.40 -13.54
C ALA A 268 0.17 -5.02 -12.05
N PHE A 269 1.25 -4.42 -11.56
CA PHE A 269 1.26 -3.90 -10.20
C PHE A 269 0.57 -2.54 -10.12
N GLY A 270 0.05 -2.21 -8.94
CA GLY A 270 -0.62 -0.95 -8.65
C GLY A 270 -0.56 -0.62 -7.18
N GLY A 271 -1.59 0.07 -6.72
CA GLY A 271 -1.71 0.54 -5.35
C GLY A 271 -1.06 1.90 -5.13
N SER A 272 -1.31 2.47 -3.96
CA SER A 272 -0.92 3.84 -3.63
C SER A 272 0.59 4.07 -3.46
N CYS A 273 1.41 3.02 -3.40
CA CYS A 273 2.84 3.11 -3.06
C CYS A 273 3.76 2.94 -4.27
N LEU A 274 3.77 1.78 -4.92
CA LEU A 274 4.79 1.45 -5.92
C LEU A 274 4.83 2.45 -7.09
N PRO A 275 3.70 2.79 -7.74
CA PRO A 275 3.72 3.75 -8.84
C PRO A 275 4.12 5.16 -8.38
N LYS A 276 3.61 5.59 -7.23
CA LYS A 276 3.91 6.91 -6.66
C LYS A 276 5.41 7.07 -6.36
N ASP A 277 5.99 6.10 -5.65
CA ASP A 277 7.37 6.19 -5.20
C ASP A 277 8.37 6.06 -6.37
N LEU A 278 8.06 5.24 -7.38
CA LEU A 278 8.81 5.20 -8.62
C LEU A 278 8.81 6.55 -9.34
N ARG A 279 7.64 7.20 -9.47
CA ARG A 279 7.55 8.55 -10.05
C ARG A 279 8.37 9.55 -9.24
N GLY A 280 8.25 9.51 -7.90
CA GLY A 280 9.01 10.39 -7.01
C GLY A 280 10.52 10.23 -7.16
N LEU A 281 11.00 8.98 -7.23
CA LEU A 281 12.43 8.68 -7.40
C LEU A 281 12.96 9.13 -8.78
N VAL A 282 12.22 8.84 -9.85
CA VAL A 282 12.57 9.31 -11.22
C VAL A 282 12.57 10.84 -11.28
N TYR A 283 11.61 11.49 -10.62
CA TYR A 283 11.60 12.97 -10.52
C TYR A 283 12.85 13.50 -9.79
N ALA A 284 13.20 12.87 -8.64
CA ALA A 284 14.39 13.27 -7.90
C ALA A 284 15.69 13.08 -8.71
N ALA A 285 15.81 11.97 -9.44
CA ALA A 285 16.94 11.71 -10.33
C ALA A 285 17.07 12.79 -11.42
N ARG A 286 15.96 13.17 -12.06
CA ARG A 286 15.94 14.26 -13.06
C ARG A 286 16.39 15.58 -12.46
N ARG A 287 15.93 15.92 -11.26
CA ARG A 287 16.38 17.14 -10.56
C ARG A 287 17.87 17.14 -10.22
N ALA A 288 18.44 15.97 -10.00
CA ALA A 288 19.86 15.78 -9.74
C ALA A 288 20.70 15.57 -11.02
N ASP A 289 20.08 15.69 -12.21
CA ASP A 289 20.71 15.42 -13.51
C ASP A 289 21.32 14.00 -13.62
N VAL A 290 20.66 13.02 -12.97
CA VAL A 290 21.05 11.60 -12.99
C VAL A 290 20.17 10.83 -13.97
N SER A 291 20.80 10.15 -14.95
CA SER A 291 20.09 9.26 -15.87
C SER A 291 19.75 7.93 -15.18
N VAL A 292 18.48 7.56 -15.19
CA VAL A 292 17.96 6.31 -14.58
C VAL A 292 17.05 5.56 -15.58
N PRO A 293 17.58 5.04 -16.69
CA PRO A 293 16.78 4.45 -17.76
C PRO A 293 15.95 3.25 -17.26
N LEU A 294 16.51 2.34 -16.46
CA LEU A 294 15.78 1.19 -15.91
C LEU A 294 14.58 1.62 -15.07
N LEU A 295 14.79 2.49 -14.09
CA LEU A 295 13.70 2.97 -13.23
C LEU A 295 12.66 3.77 -14.01
N SER A 296 13.09 4.52 -15.03
CA SER A 296 12.19 5.29 -15.89
C SER A 296 11.30 4.41 -16.77
N HIS A 297 11.68 3.15 -17.02
CA HIS A 297 10.93 2.21 -17.84
C HIS A 297 10.09 1.21 -17.04
N VAL A 298 10.19 1.20 -15.71
CA VAL A 298 9.40 0.27 -14.88
C VAL A 298 7.89 0.52 -15.03
N LEU A 299 7.45 1.78 -14.95
CA LEU A 299 6.03 2.11 -15.15
C LEU A 299 5.57 1.92 -16.60
N PRO A 300 6.29 2.34 -17.63
CA PRO A 300 5.98 1.98 -19.02
C PRO A 300 5.89 0.47 -19.26
N SER A 301 6.77 -0.33 -18.67
CA SER A 301 6.72 -1.80 -18.74
C SER A 301 5.43 -2.36 -18.10
N ASN A 302 5.04 -1.82 -16.95
CA ASN A 302 3.82 -2.20 -16.27
C ASN A 302 2.57 -1.83 -17.08
N GLU A 303 2.57 -0.67 -17.71
CA GLU A 303 1.51 -0.18 -18.60
C GLU A 303 1.34 -1.08 -19.84
N GLU A 304 2.45 -1.48 -20.47
CA GLU A 304 2.42 -2.42 -21.59
C GLU A 304 1.86 -3.79 -21.18
N HIS A 305 2.14 -4.21 -19.93
CA HIS A 305 1.61 -5.46 -19.40
C HIS A 305 0.07 -5.40 -19.18
N LEU A 306 -0.43 -4.27 -18.70
CA LEU A 306 -1.87 -4.01 -18.59
C LEU A 306 -2.53 -4.01 -19.98
N LYS A 307 -1.89 -3.37 -20.97
CA LYS A 307 -2.37 -3.34 -22.35
C LYS A 307 -2.48 -4.76 -22.94
N ARG A 308 -1.52 -5.66 -22.68
CA ARG A 308 -1.61 -7.07 -23.11
C ARG A 308 -2.85 -7.77 -22.56
N ALA A 309 -3.17 -7.55 -21.29
CA ALA A 309 -4.41 -8.12 -20.71
C ALA A 309 -5.66 -7.61 -21.46
N PHE A 310 -5.72 -6.32 -21.73
CA PHE A 310 -6.80 -5.75 -22.54
C PHE A 310 -6.84 -6.37 -23.96
N GLU A 311 -5.71 -6.53 -24.62
CA GLU A 311 -5.62 -7.13 -25.96
C GLU A 311 -6.09 -8.58 -25.97
N PHE A 312 -5.82 -9.37 -24.92
CA PHE A 312 -6.37 -10.73 -24.81
C PHE A 312 -7.88 -10.75 -24.70
N ILE A 313 -8.47 -9.82 -23.92
CA ILE A 313 -9.91 -9.68 -23.84
C ILE A 313 -10.49 -9.26 -25.20
N ALA A 314 -9.88 -8.29 -25.85
CA ALA A 314 -10.33 -7.79 -27.15
C ALA A 314 -10.26 -8.85 -28.25
N ALA A 315 -9.23 -9.70 -28.24
CA ALA A 315 -9.07 -10.79 -29.20
C ALA A 315 -10.18 -11.85 -29.12
N THR A 316 -10.92 -11.94 -28.02
CA THR A 316 -12.09 -12.83 -27.90
C THR A 316 -13.24 -12.45 -28.83
N GLY A 317 -13.32 -11.20 -29.27
CA GLY A 317 -14.43 -10.64 -30.05
C GLY A 317 -15.76 -10.52 -29.29
N ARG A 318 -15.77 -10.87 -28.02
CA ARG A 318 -16.97 -10.89 -27.17
C ARG A 318 -17.15 -9.55 -26.46
N ARG A 319 -18.41 -9.22 -26.07
CA ARG A 319 -18.74 -7.88 -25.56
C ARG A 319 -19.13 -7.83 -24.09
N ARG A 320 -19.72 -8.90 -23.56
CA ARG A 320 -20.17 -8.95 -22.16
C ARG A 320 -19.06 -9.50 -21.28
N ILE A 321 -18.54 -8.63 -20.40
CA ILE A 321 -17.37 -8.92 -19.56
C ILE A 321 -17.81 -9.00 -18.10
N GLY A 322 -17.45 -10.07 -17.42
CA GLY A 322 -17.49 -10.17 -15.98
C GLY A 322 -16.07 -9.99 -15.41
N LEU A 323 -15.85 -8.93 -14.64
CA LEU A 323 -14.59 -8.68 -13.97
C LEU A 323 -14.69 -9.08 -12.48
N PHE A 324 -13.84 -10.00 -12.06
CA PHE A 324 -13.81 -10.51 -10.69
C PHE A 324 -12.56 -9.99 -9.97
N GLY A 325 -12.78 -9.02 -9.07
CA GLY A 325 -11.76 -8.23 -8.40
C GLY A 325 -11.66 -6.83 -9.01
N LEU A 326 -11.51 -5.82 -8.14
CA LEU A 326 -11.34 -4.42 -8.52
C LEU A 326 -10.22 -3.77 -7.69
N SER A 327 -10.07 -4.19 -6.43
CA SER A 327 -8.98 -3.75 -5.56
C SER A 327 -7.61 -4.18 -6.11
N PHE A 328 -6.58 -3.37 -5.84
CA PHE A 328 -5.23 -3.68 -6.36
C PHE A 328 -4.61 -4.94 -5.73
N LYS A 329 -5.17 -5.41 -4.61
CA LYS A 329 -4.70 -6.58 -3.87
C LYS A 329 -5.87 -7.26 -3.15
N PRO A 330 -5.89 -8.61 -3.06
CA PRO A 330 -6.89 -9.34 -2.28
C PRO A 330 -6.91 -8.92 -0.81
N GLY A 331 -8.12 -8.87 -0.21
CA GLY A 331 -8.30 -8.56 1.20
C GLY A 331 -8.22 -7.07 1.57
N THR A 332 -8.24 -6.18 0.59
CA THR A 332 -8.31 -4.73 0.79
C THR A 332 -9.42 -4.11 -0.07
N ASP A 333 -9.88 -2.94 0.32
CA ASP A 333 -10.82 -2.10 -0.43
C ASP A 333 -10.14 -0.95 -1.18
N ASP A 334 -8.80 -0.92 -1.20
CA ASP A 334 -8.05 0.16 -1.84
C ASP A 334 -8.07 0.03 -3.37
N LEU A 335 -8.66 1.02 -4.02
CA LEU A 335 -8.85 1.13 -5.46
C LEU A 335 -7.82 2.06 -6.13
N ARG A 336 -7.03 2.78 -5.32
CA ARG A 336 -6.09 3.78 -5.84
C ARG A 336 -5.01 3.15 -6.71
N GLU A 337 -4.91 3.65 -7.93
CA GLU A 337 -3.99 3.13 -8.94
C GLU A 337 -4.08 1.59 -9.12
N SER A 338 -5.28 1.01 -8.88
CA SER A 338 -5.51 -0.40 -9.17
C SER A 338 -5.48 -0.65 -10.67
N PRO A 339 -4.66 -1.60 -11.15
CA PRO A 339 -4.64 -1.95 -12.56
C PRO A 339 -5.96 -2.58 -13.03
N LEU A 340 -6.76 -3.15 -12.12
CA LEU A 340 -8.10 -3.65 -12.44
C LEU A 340 -9.10 -2.51 -12.66
N VAL A 341 -8.99 -1.40 -11.92
CA VAL A 341 -9.76 -0.18 -12.16
C VAL A 341 -9.42 0.39 -13.53
N GLU A 342 -8.15 0.47 -13.87
CA GLU A 342 -7.70 0.98 -15.17
C GLU A 342 -8.14 0.07 -16.32
N LEU A 343 -8.07 -1.26 -16.14
CA LEU A 343 -8.60 -2.22 -17.11
C LEU A 343 -10.11 -2.04 -17.31
N ALA A 344 -10.88 -1.86 -16.22
CA ALA A 344 -12.32 -1.61 -16.26
C ALA A 344 -12.64 -0.32 -17.04
N GLU A 345 -11.90 0.77 -16.75
CA GLU A 345 -12.04 2.05 -17.46
C GLU A 345 -11.79 1.90 -18.96
N ARG A 346 -10.75 1.18 -19.36
CA ARG A 346 -10.43 0.91 -20.77
C ARG A 346 -11.51 0.09 -21.47
N LEU A 347 -12.02 -0.93 -20.80
CA LEU A 347 -13.11 -1.77 -21.33
C LEU A 347 -14.36 -0.92 -21.56
N LEU A 348 -14.77 -0.12 -20.58
CA LEU A 348 -15.90 0.80 -20.69
C LEU A 348 -15.71 1.82 -21.80
N GLY A 349 -14.52 2.45 -21.87
CA GLY A 349 -14.18 3.42 -22.91
C GLY A 349 -14.20 2.84 -24.34
N LYS A 350 -14.11 1.52 -24.49
CA LYS A 350 -14.25 0.79 -25.75
C LYS A 350 -15.64 0.20 -25.99
N GLY A 351 -16.61 0.50 -25.10
CA GLY A 351 -18.01 0.11 -25.25
C GLY A 351 -18.27 -1.36 -24.92
N TYR A 352 -17.48 -1.98 -24.05
CA TYR A 352 -17.81 -3.28 -23.49
C TYR A 352 -18.92 -3.15 -22.44
N ASP A 353 -19.78 -4.16 -22.38
CA ASP A 353 -20.83 -4.30 -21.36
C ASP A 353 -20.20 -5.02 -20.15
N LEU A 354 -19.89 -4.24 -19.10
CA LEU A 354 -19.08 -4.67 -17.98
C LEU A 354 -19.94 -4.82 -16.72
N ARG A 355 -19.79 -5.96 -16.04
CA ARG A 355 -20.20 -6.14 -14.65
C ARG A 355 -19.00 -6.55 -13.80
N ILE A 356 -18.96 -6.06 -12.55
CA ILE A 356 -17.84 -6.21 -11.65
C ILE A 356 -18.31 -6.86 -10.35
N TYR A 357 -17.55 -7.80 -9.84
CA TYR A 357 -17.68 -8.33 -8.49
C TYR A 357 -16.36 -8.18 -7.73
N ASP A 358 -16.41 -7.63 -6.53
CA ASP A 358 -15.31 -7.65 -5.57
C ASP A 358 -15.89 -7.75 -4.16
N ALA A 359 -15.49 -8.80 -3.41
CA ALA A 359 -16.03 -9.09 -2.09
C ALA A 359 -15.74 -7.99 -1.05
N ASN A 360 -14.66 -7.23 -1.24
CA ASN A 360 -14.19 -6.22 -0.28
C ASN A 360 -14.64 -4.81 -0.63
N VAL A 361 -15.08 -4.58 -1.88
CA VAL A 361 -15.46 -3.24 -2.37
C VAL A 361 -16.96 -3.01 -2.22
N THR A 362 -17.30 -2.11 -1.31
CA THR A 362 -18.68 -1.63 -1.14
C THR A 362 -18.66 -0.11 -1.18
N LEU A 363 -19.36 0.49 -2.17
CA LEU A 363 -19.34 1.95 -2.39
C LEU A 363 -19.66 2.77 -1.15
N SER A 364 -20.61 2.30 -0.32
CA SER A 364 -21.00 2.99 0.92
C SER A 364 -19.90 3.01 1.99
N ARG A 365 -18.88 2.15 1.87
CA ARG A 365 -17.75 2.06 2.80
C ARG A 365 -16.49 2.78 2.30
N LEU A 366 -16.44 3.12 1.02
CA LEU A 366 -15.29 3.86 0.47
C LEU A 366 -15.27 5.29 1.04
N MET A 367 -14.10 5.72 1.54
CA MET A 367 -13.93 7.01 2.19
C MET A 367 -12.67 7.72 1.69
N GLY A 368 -12.64 9.06 1.87
CA GLY A 368 -11.47 9.91 1.62
C GLY A 368 -10.90 9.75 0.22
N ALA A 369 -9.58 9.73 0.09
CA ALA A 369 -8.86 9.68 -1.19
C ALA A 369 -9.20 8.46 -2.05
N ASN A 370 -9.61 7.33 -1.44
CA ASN A 370 -10.02 6.13 -2.17
C ASN A 370 -11.36 6.38 -2.90
N ARG A 371 -12.31 7.02 -2.23
CA ARG A 371 -13.59 7.40 -2.82
C ARG A 371 -13.44 8.45 -3.91
N GLU A 372 -12.68 9.51 -3.64
CA GLU A 372 -12.40 10.57 -4.62
C GLU A 372 -11.74 10.01 -5.88
N TYR A 373 -10.79 9.09 -5.72
CA TYR A 373 -10.12 8.44 -6.83
C TYR A 373 -11.11 7.69 -7.72
N ILE A 374 -11.98 6.87 -7.14
CA ILE A 374 -12.89 6.03 -7.94
C ILE A 374 -14.03 6.82 -8.56
N GLU A 375 -14.56 7.84 -7.88
CA GLU A 375 -15.59 8.73 -8.44
C GLU A 375 -15.06 9.51 -9.66
N GLY A 376 -13.77 9.85 -9.67
CA GLY A 376 -13.13 10.49 -10.82
C GLY A 376 -12.82 9.55 -11.99
N ARG A 377 -12.60 8.26 -11.73
CA ARG A 377 -12.23 7.26 -12.76
C ARG A 377 -13.40 6.47 -13.29
N LEU A 378 -14.30 6.03 -12.42
CA LEU A 378 -15.49 5.25 -12.75
C LEU A 378 -16.71 5.87 -12.07
N PRO A 379 -17.24 7.00 -12.59
CA PRO A 379 -18.37 7.71 -11.98
C PRO A 379 -19.63 6.83 -11.81
N HIS A 380 -19.79 5.83 -12.67
CA HIS A 380 -20.93 4.90 -12.69
C HIS A 380 -20.61 3.55 -12.02
N LEU A 381 -19.58 3.47 -11.19
CA LEU A 381 -19.16 2.21 -10.56
C LEU A 381 -20.34 1.51 -9.84
N GLY A 382 -21.26 2.28 -9.25
CA GLY A 382 -22.43 1.73 -8.56
C GLY A 382 -23.35 0.90 -9.45
N GLU A 383 -23.42 1.23 -10.72
CA GLU A 383 -24.23 0.50 -11.72
C GLU A 383 -23.51 -0.76 -12.21
N LEU A 384 -22.19 -0.80 -12.12
CA LEU A 384 -21.35 -1.88 -12.59
C LEU A 384 -21.09 -2.94 -11.52
N LEU A 385 -21.08 -2.54 -10.23
CA LEU A 385 -20.84 -3.43 -9.11
C LEU A 385 -22.05 -4.32 -8.81
N SER A 386 -21.80 -5.61 -8.72
CA SER A 386 -22.77 -6.60 -8.23
C SER A 386 -22.26 -7.23 -6.93
N ASN A 387 -23.16 -7.45 -5.99
CA ASN A 387 -22.86 -8.19 -4.76
C ASN A 387 -22.95 -9.73 -4.95
N SER A 388 -23.27 -10.18 -6.17
CA SER A 388 -23.51 -11.58 -6.50
C SER A 388 -22.54 -12.06 -7.58
N VAL A 389 -21.69 -13.04 -7.22
CA VAL A 389 -20.83 -13.74 -8.19
C VAL A 389 -21.66 -14.36 -9.30
N SER A 390 -22.80 -14.98 -8.96
CA SER A 390 -23.69 -15.65 -9.94
C SER A 390 -24.27 -14.69 -10.97
N ASP A 391 -24.60 -13.45 -10.58
CA ASP A 391 -25.14 -12.45 -11.52
C ASP A 391 -24.06 -11.99 -12.52
N VAL A 392 -22.82 -11.81 -12.05
CA VAL A 392 -21.71 -11.46 -12.93
C VAL A 392 -21.33 -12.63 -13.83
N MET A 393 -21.34 -13.86 -13.31
CA MET A 393 -21.12 -15.07 -14.10
C MET A 393 -22.20 -15.27 -15.17
N ALA A 394 -23.47 -15.04 -14.86
CA ALA A 394 -24.58 -15.17 -15.81
C ALA A 394 -24.53 -14.11 -16.92
N HIS A 395 -24.01 -12.93 -16.62
CA HIS A 395 -23.82 -11.86 -17.59
C HIS A 395 -22.65 -12.13 -18.55
N ALA A 396 -21.57 -12.73 -18.04
CA ALA A 396 -20.27 -12.77 -18.70
C ALA A 396 -20.21 -13.76 -19.88
N GLU A 397 -19.72 -13.30 -21.03
CA GLU A 397 -19.17 -14.13 -22.10
C GLU A 397 -17.64 -14.32 -21.90
N VAL A 398 -17.00 -13.33 -21.26
CA VAL A 398 -15.60 -13.38 -20.84
C VAL A 398 -15.52 -13.13 -19.34
N CYS A 399 -14.97 -14.07 -18.60
CA CYS A 399 -14.69 -13.95 -17.18
C CYS A 399 -13.23 -13.53 -16.99
N VAL A 400 -13.01 -12.29 -16.56
CA VAL A 400 -11.67 -11.77 -16.25
C VAL A 400 -11.43 -11.95 -14.76
N ILE A 401 -10.49 -12.82 -14.40
CA ILE A 401 -10.22 -13.17 -13.01
C ILE A 401 -9.03 -12.36 -12.50
N GLY A 402 -9.32 -11.31 -11.74
CA GLY A 402 -8.34 -10.42 -11.12
C GLY A 402 -8.06 -10.69 -9.64
N CYS A 403 -8.84 -11.57 -9.00
CA CYS A 403 -8.61 -11.99 -7.62
C CYS A 403 -8.89 -13.49 -7.41
N ARG A 404 -8.26 -14.06 -6.37
CA ARG A 404 -8.53 -15.42 -5.90
C ARG A 404 -9.52 -15.36 -4.73
N ASP A 405 -10.79 -15.21 -5.06
CA ASP A 405 -11.90 -15.24 -4.11
C ASP A 405 -12.56 -16.64 -4.11
N ASP A 406 -12.83 -17.20 -2.94
CA ASP A 406 -13.37 -18.55 -2.82
C ASP A 406 -14.74 -18.71 -3.49
N ALA A 407 -15.59 -17.68 -3.40
CA ALA A 407 -16.90 -17.70 -4.06
C ALA A 407 -16.76 -17.65 -5.59
N VAL A 408 -15.78 -16.90 -6.09
CA VAL A 408 -15.46 -16.85 -7.52
C VAL A 408 -14.91 -18.21 -7.97
N LEU A 409 -13.96 -18.78 -7.22
CA LEU A 409 -13.38 -20.10 -7.52
C LEU A 409 -14.44 -21.20 -7.57
N ALA A 410 -15.38 -21.19 -6.62
CA ALA A 410 -16.48 -22.14 -6.57
C ALA A 410 -17.48 -22.00 -7.71
N ALA A 411 -17.63 -20.78 -8.26
CA ALA A 411 -18.53 -20.52 -9.37
C ALA A 411 -17.91 -20.77 -10.76
N LEU A 412 -16.58 -20.95 -10.83
CA LEU A 412 -15.92 -21.29 -12.08
C LEU A 412 -16.25 -22.72 -12.50
N PRO A 413 -16.49 -22.95 -13.80
CA PRO A 413 -16.79 -24.29 -14.28
C PRO A 413 -15.63 -25.25 -14.06
N SER A 414 -15.95 -26.47 -13.62
CA SER A 414 -14.99 -27.54 -13.32
C SER A 414 -15.49 -28.88 -13.84
N GLY A 415 -14.58 -29.82 -14.10
CA GLY A 415 -14.89 -31.15 -14.62
C GLY A 415 -15.69 -31.10 -15.92
N GLU A 416 -16.67 -32.00 -16.09
CA GLU A 416 -17.50 -32.08 -17.30
C GLU A 416 -18.28 -30.79 -17.61
N SER A 417 -18.62 -29.97 -16.61
CA SER A 417 -19.30 -28.68 -16.83
C SER A 417 -18.38 -27.68 -17.54
N ALA A 418 -17.08 -27.81 -17.36
CA ALA A 418 -16.11 -26.95 -18.01
C ALA A 418 -16.01 -27.19 -19.52
N GLU A 419 -16.22 -28.42 -20.00
CA GLU A 419 -16.16 -28.77 -21.42
C GLU A 419 -17.36 -28.21 -22.19
N ARG A 420 -18.48 -27.94 -21.52
CA ARG A 420 -19.72 -27.43 -22.11
C ARG A 420 -19.87 -25.90 -21.98
N ASP A 421 -18.98 -25.29 -21.25
CA ASP A 421 -19.02 -23.83 -20.99
C ASP A 421 -18.33 -23.08 -22.12
N GLU A 422 -19.08 -22.29 -22.87
CA GLU A 422 -18.57 -21.48 -23.99
C GLU A 422 -17.91 -20.17 -23.54
N ARG A 423 -17.90 -19.85 -22.24
CA ARG A 423 -17.26 -18.63 -21.74
C ARG A 423 -15.75 -18.70 -21.85
N VAL A 424 -15.16 -17.56 -22.15
CA VAL A 424 -13.72 -17.39 -22.12
C VAL A 424 -13.27 -16.97 -20.71
N ILE A 425 -12.28 -17.63 -20.16
CA ILE A 425 -11.66 -17.27 -18.89
C ILE A 425 -10.33 -16.60 -19.17
N VAL A 426 -10.20 -15.33 -18.83
CA VAL A 426 -8.93 -14.59 -18.84
C VAL A 426 -8.40 -14.55 -17.43
N ASP A 427 -7.39 -15.37 -17.15
CA ASP A 427 -6.81 -15.53 -15.82
C ASP A 427 -5.62 -14.58 -15.65
N LEU A 428 -5.75 -13.62 -14.74
CA LEU A 428 -4.72 -12.64 -14.40
C LEU A 428 -3.93 -13.00 -13.14
N VAL A 429 -4.36 -14.07 -12.41
CA VAL A 429 -3.81 -14.36 -11.06
C VAL A 429 -3.25 -15.78 -10.92
N ARG A 430 -3.23 -16.56 -12.01
CA ARG A 430 -2.92 -17.99 -12.03
C ARG A 430 -3.80 -18.76 -11.04
N LEU A 431 -4.97 -19.11 -11.48
CA LEU A 431 -5.94 -19.91 -10.72
C LEU A 431 -5.33 -21.23 -10.23
N PRO A 432 -5.86 -21.81 -9.15
CA PRO A 432 -5.58 -23.20 -8.82
C PRO A 432 -5.86 -24.09 -10.03
N ASP A 433 -5.06 -25.12 -10.24
CA ASP A 433 -5.17 -26.05 -11.38
C ASP A 433 -5.04 -25.39 -12.76
N ALA A 434 -4.34 -24.24 -12.86
CA ALA A 434 -4.12 -23.51 -14.11
C ALA A 434 -3.54 -24.41 -15.22
N GLU A 435 -2.73 -25.42 -14.87
CA GLU A 435 -2.16 -26.38 -15.82
C GLU A 435 -3.24 -27.24 -16.49
N LEU A 436 -4.21 -27.72 -15.70
CA LEU A 436 -5.36 -28.48 -16.23
C LEU A 436 -6.32 -27.56 -17.01
N ARG A 437 -6.48 -26.33 -16.54
CA ARG A 437 -7.32 -25.34 -17.22
C ARG A 437 -6.74 -24.88 -18.55
N ARG A 438 -5.43 -24.88 -18.72
CA ARG A 438 -4.75 -24.47 -19.95
C ARG A 438 -5.12 -25.37 -21.15
N GLU A 439 -5.45 -26.63 -20.91
CA GLU A 439 -5.89 -27.56 -21.94
C GLU A 439 -7.34 -27.29 -22.41
N ARG A 440 -8.08 -26.49 -21.67
CA ARG A 440 -9.46 -26.14 -21.97
C ARG A 440 -9.55 -25.11 -23.09
N PRO A 441 -10.38 -25.34 -24.13
CA PRO A 441 -10.76 -24.27 -25.05
C PRO A 441 -11.37 -23.06 -24.32
N GLY A 442 -10.89 -21.86 -24.63
CA GLY A 442 -11.39 -20.63 -24.01
C GLY A 442 -10.71 -20.24 -22.68
N TYR A 443 -9.68 -20.93 -22.22
CA TYR A 443 -8.86 -20.45 -21.11
C TYR A 443 -7.60 -19.74 -21.63
N VAL A 444 -7.34 -18.55 -21.07
CA VAL A 444 -6.18 -17.72 -21.42
C VAL A 444 -5.53 -17.23 -20.14
N GLY A 445 -4.31 -17.68 -19.87
CA GLY A 445 -3.47 -17.13 -18.81
C GLY A 445 -2.60 -15.98 -19.33
N LEU A 446 -2.39 -14.93 -18.50
CA LEU A 446 -1.65 -13.75 -18.96
C LEU A 446 -0.15 -14.04 -19.21
N GLY A 447 0.46 -14.95 -18.48
CA GLY A 447 1.89 -15.31 -18.59
C GLY A 447 2.18 -16.80 -18.47
N TRP A 448 1.18 -17.67 -18.59
CA TRP A 448 1.30 -19.13 -18.46
C TRP A 448 0.39 -19.88 -19.42
#